data_a8bbdb80cae3b88247450f1ef9f05a42
#
_entry.id   a8bbdb80cae3b88247450f1ef9f05a42
#
_cell.length_a   1.000
_cell.length_b   1.000
_cell.length_c   1.000
_cell.angle_alpha   90.00
_cell.angle_beta   90.00
_cell.angle_gamma   90.00
#
_symmetry.space_group_name_H-M   'P 1'
#
loop_
_entity.id
_entity.type
_entity.pdbx_description
1 polymer ?
#
loop_
_entity_poly.entity_id
_entity_poly.type
_entity_poly.pdbx_seq_one_letter_code
_entity_poly.pdbx_strand_id
1 'polypeptide(L)'
;YKWTQWIFLQFLRKGLAYKKKLTINWCPKDLIGLANEEVVDGCCERCGTKVEQKEKEQWMLAITKYADRLDKDLDETDFLEKIKIQQRNWIGKSEGAEIEFPIKGSQKKIKVFTTRPDTLFGVTYVVLAPEHAFVDEFINQADNTIEVAQYIKTVREKDEDERTNAKTVKTGVELKGIKAINPVNNEEVPIWIADYVLADYGTGAVMAVPAHDERDFTFAKKYGLETREVVTPFIKAKGEFAVRSDKKTVKRNCVLAIIKHWEKDEYLCLTSEKHGWTTFIIGGIEEGEDPLDTVKREIVEETGFTDVQFIKKLGGKISAEHFAPHKDQNRFATLDGYYFELKNGAVQAVAEAEASLQKVSWVSKKDMEATLTPKITDWVFWQRF
;
A
#
# COMPACT_ATOMS: atom_id res chain seq x y z
N TYR A 1 -16.80 46.14 -9.27
CA TYR A 1 -15.45 45.97 -8.66
C TYR A 1 -15.40 46.37 -7.21
N LYS A 2 -16.10 47.43 -6.75
CA LYS A 2 -16.00 48.01 -5.41
C LYS A 2 -16.16 46.96 -4.28
N TRP A 3 -17.16 46.10 -4.36
CA TRP A 3 -17.44 45.09 -3.32
C TRP A 3 -16.42 43.95 -3.34
N THR A 4 -15.98 43.50 -4.51
CA THR A 4 -14.91 42.49 -4.66
C THR A 4 -13.60 43.01 -4.09
N GLN A 5 -13.24 44.26 -4.38
CA GLN A 5 -12.06 44.92 -3.80
C GLN A 5 -12.17 45.05 -2.28
N TRP A 6 -13.35 45.39 -1.76
CA TRP A 6 -13.60 45.47 -0.31
C TRP A 6 -13.43 44.10 0.37
N ILE A 7 -13.97 43.04 -0.22
CA ILE A 7 -13.82 41.68 0.29
C ILE A 7 -12.34 41.30 0.31
N PHE A 8 -11.59 41.54 -0.76
CA PHE A 8 -10.16 41.30 -0.82
C PHE A 8 -9.40 42.04 0.29
N LEU A 9 -9.71 43.32 0.50
CA LEU A 9 -9.11 44.11 1.58
C LEU A 9 -9.44 43.55 2.97
N GLN A 10 -10.64 42.98 3.18
CA GLN A 10 -10.96 42.30 4.43
C GLN A 10 -10.09 41.02 4.61
N PHE A 11 -9.90 40.24 3.55
CA PHE A 11 -9.01 39.07 3.59
C PHE A 11 -7.58 39.47 3.90
N LEU A 12 -7.07 40.50 3.26
CA LEU A 12 -5.74 41.03 3.53
C LEU A 12 -5.58 41.49 4.98
N ARG A 13 -6.52 42.27 5.50
CA ARG A 13 -6.52 42.74 6.92
C ARG A 13 -6.57 41.61 7.92
N LYS A 14 -7.24 40.51 7.59
CA LYS A 14 -7.34 39.31 8.43
C LYS A 14 -6.16 38.32 8.22
N GLY A 15 -5.19 38.66 7.38
CA GLY A 15 -4.07 37.77 7.05
C GLY A 15 -4.47 36.48 6.31
N LEU A 16 -5.61 36.55 5.59
CA LEU A 16 -6.13 35.46 4.75
C LEU A 16 -5.68 35.61 3.29
N ALA A 17 -5.37 36.84 2.86
CA ALA A 17 -4.71 37.09 1.59
C ALA A 17 -3.26 37.46 1.85
N TYR A 18 -2.32 36.86 1.14
CA TYR A 18 -0.87 37.11 1.26
C TYR A 18 -0.18 36.90 -0.08
N LYS A 19 1.02 37.44 -0.23
CA LYS A 19 1.84 37.22 -1.42
C LYS A 19 2.84 36.10 -1.19
N LYS A 20 3.03 35.25 -2.19
CA LYS A 20 4.04 34.20 -2.22
C LYS A 20 4.57 34.02 -3.63
N LYS A 21 5.87 33.74 -3.77
CA LYS A 21 6.44 33.29 -5.03
C LYS A 21 6.04 31.84 -5.26
N LEU A 22 5.51 31.57 -6.44
CA LEU A 22 5.08 30.26 -6.89
C LEU A 22 5.48 30.06 -8.35
N THR A 23 5.72 28.83 -8.73
CA THR A 23 5.78 28.43 -10.13
C THR A 23 4.35 28.41 -10.68
N ILE A 24 4.13 29.13 -11.77
CA ILE A 24 2.85 29.22 -12.48
C ILE A 24 3.00 28.81 -13.92
N ASN A 25 1.91 28.36 -14.54
CA ASN A 25 1.82 28.18 -15.97
C ASN A 25 1.88 29.59 -16.64
N TRP A 26 2.82 29.78 -17.53
CA TRP A 26 3.06 31.05 -18.20
C TRP A 26 2.95 30.91 -19.70
N CYS A 27 2.11 31.73 -20.35
CA CYS A 27 2.10 31.85 -21.79
C CYS A 27 3.15 32.89 -22.23
N PRO A 28 4.25 32.50 -22.91
CA PRO A 28 5.28 33.44 -23.32
C PRO A 28 4.83 34.39 -24.44
N LYS A 29 3.82 34.00 -25.21
CA LYS A 29 3.26 34.82 -26.29
C LYS A 29 2.28 35.86 -25.76
N ASP A 30 1.31 35.45 -24.93
CA ASP A 30 0.30 36.37 -24.39
C ASP A 30 0.79 37.11 -23.15
N LEU A 31 1.96 36.71 -22.59
CA LEU A 31 2.60 37.30 -21.41
C LEU A 31 1.71 37.27 -20.16
N ILE A 32 0.95 36.18 -19.99
CA ILE A 32 0.01 35.97 -18.87
C ILE A 32 0.29 34.69 -18.13
N GLY A 33 -0.08 34.67 -16.81
CA GLY A 33 -0.21 33.44 -16.04
C GLY A 33 -1.54 32.77 -16.36
N LEU A 34 -1.50 31.45 -16.48
CA LEU A 34 -2.65 30.61 -16.79
C LEU A 34 -3.02 29.75 -15.58
N ALA A 35 -4.32 29.55 -15.35
CA ALA A 35 -4.81 28.50 -14.48
C ALA A 35 -4.59 27.12 -15.12
N ASN A 36 -4.63 26.04 -14.34
CA ASN A 36 -4.44 24.69 -14.89
C ASN A 36 -5.49 24.35 -15.95
N GLU A 37 -6.72 24.84 -15.79
CA GLU A 37 -7.84 24.63 -16.70
C GLU A 37 -7.66 25.39 -18.04
N GLU A 38 -6.81 26.41 -18.08
CA GLU A 38 -6.48 27.19 -19.30
C GLU A 38 -5.30 26.59 -20.07
N VAL A 39 -4.75 25.44 -19.60
CA VAL A 39 -3.69 24.69 -20.28
C VAL A 39 -4.29 23.43 -20.89
N VAL A 40 -4.30 23.35 -22.22
CA VAL A 40 -4.81 22.19 -22.95
C VAL A 40 -3.66 21.56 -23.73
N ASP A 41 -3.37 20.27 -23.47
CA ASP A 41 -2.27 19.51 -24.07
C ASP A 41 -0.90 20.23 -23.95
N GLY A 42 -0.65 20.87 -22.79
CA GLY A 42 0.58 21.63 -22.53
C GLY A 42 0.68 22.95 -23.25
N CYS A 43 -0.41 23.42 -23.86
CA CYS A 43 -0.50 24.67 -24.63
C CYS A 43 -1.54 25.64 -24.04
N CYS A 44 -1.34 26.93 -24.25
CA CYS A 44 -2.31 27.98 -23.90
C CYS A 44 -3.60 27.79 -24.72
N GLU A 45 -4.76 27.67 -24.05
CA GLU A 45 -6.06 27.48 -24.72
C GLU A 45 -6.41 28.63 -25.71
N ARG A 46 -5.87 29.85 -25.47
CA ARG A 46 -6.18 31.04 -26.26
C ARG A 46 -5.36 31.15 -27.55
N CYS A 47 -4.06 30.85 -27.47
CA CYS A 47 -3.17 31.10 -28.59
C CYS A 47 -2.39 29.87 -29.09
N GLY A 48 -2.57 28.70 -28.46
CA GLY A 48 -1.93 27.44 -28.85
C GLY A 48 -0.41 27.39 -28.62
N THR A 49 0.17 28.40 -27.95
CA THR A 49 1.61 28.44 -27.67
C THR A 49 1.93 27.52 -26.49
N LYS A 50 3.03 26.77 -26.58
CA LYS A 50 3.51 25.89 -25.48
C LYS A 50 3.70 26.72 -24.21
N VAL A 51 3.14 26.22 -23.09
CA VAL A 51 3.21 26.88 -21.81
C VAL A 51 4.57 26.60 -21.14
N GLU A 52 5.08 27.60 -20.45
CA GLU A 52 6.32 27.51 -19.67
C GLU A 52 6.02 27.63 -18.20
N GLN A 53 6.81 26.94 -17.36
CA GLN A 53 6.79 27.12 -15.94
C GLN A 53 7.63 28.33 -15.55
N LYS A 54 7.02 29.30 -14.81
CA LYS A 54 7.69 30.55 -14.44
C LYS A 54 7.43 30.90 -12.97
N GLU A 55 8.49 31.15 -12.21
CA GLU A 55 8.34 31.64 -10.86
C GLU A 55 7.88 33.11 -10.86
N LYS A 56 6.73 33.35 -10.21
CA LYS A 56 6.19 34.70 -10.03
C LYS A 56 5.57 34.88 -8.66
N GLU A 57 5.63 36.14 -8.17
CA GLU A 57 4.91 36.52 -6.98
C GLU A 57 3.40 36.58 -7.25
N GLN A 58 2.62 35.80 -6.50
CA GLN A 58 1.18 35.69 -6.65
C GLN A 58 0.44 36.00 -5.35
N TRP A 59 -0.78 36.48 -5.46
CA TRP A 59 -1.71 36.56 -4.36
C TRP A 59 -2.29 35.19 -4.05
N MET A 60 -2.18 34.79 -2.79
CA MET A 60 -2.71 33.53 -2.27
C MET A 60 -3.81 33.80 -1.25
N LEU A 61 -4.80 32.91 -1.21
CA LEU A 61 -5.79 32.85 -0.14
C LEU A 61 -5.50 31.67 0.79
N ALA A 62 -5.39 31.94 2.09
CA ALA A 62 -5.07 30.93 3.10
C ALA A 62 -6.31 30.08 3.43
N ILE A 63 -6.89 29.40 2.44
CA ILE A 63 -8.11 28.57 2.61
C ILE A 63 -7.88 27.41 3.58
N THR A 64 -6.68 26.85 3.62
CA THR A 64 -6.28 25.75 4.51
C THR A 64 -6.36 26.10 6.00
N LYS A 65 -6.35 27.39 6.37
CA LYS A 65 -6.57 27.80 7.76
C LYS A 65 -7.95 27.40 8.32
N TYR A 66 -8.88 27.08 7.45
CA TYR A 66 -10.23 26.65 7.81
C TYR A 66 -10.48 25.16 7.62
N ALA A 67 -9.51 24.40 7.15
CA ALA A 67 -9.65 22.99 6.82
C ALA A 67 -10.14 22.16 8.02
N ASP A 68 -9.47 22.26 9.17
CA ASP A 68 -9.86 21.55 10.40
C ASP A 68 -11.25 21.97 10.90
N ARG A 69 -11.57 23.25 10.80
CA ARG A 69 -12.89 23.74 11.21
C ARG A 69 -13.97 23.25 10.27
N LEU A 70 -13.73 23.31 8.95
CA LEU A 70 -14.69 22.80 7.95
C LEU A 70 -14.94 21.31 8.13
N ASP A 71 -13.92 20.50 8.40
CA ASP A 71 -14.07 19.07 8.68
C ASP A 71 -14.91 18.82 9.93
N LYS A 72 -14.63 19.54 11.03
CA LYS A 72 -15.34 19.40 12.29
C LYS A 72 -16.79 19.90 12.21
N ASP A 73 -17.01 21.07 11.60
CA ASP A 73 -18.34 21.69 11.49
C ASP A 73 -19.30 20.84 10.62
N LEU A 74 -18.80 19.88 9.80
CA LEU A 74 -19.64 18.92 9.08
C LEU A 74 -20.51 18.07 10.02
N ASP A 75 -20.06 17.77 11.22
CA ASP A 75 -20.83 16.98 12.18
C ASP A 75 -22.08 17.73 12.67
N GLU A 76 -22.04 19.06 12.65
CA GLU A 76 -23.14 19.95 13.05
C GLU A 76 -24.14 20.23 11.91
N THR A 77 -23.83 19.78 10.66
CA THR A 77 -24.71 19.99 9.51
C THR A 77 -25.73 18.87 9.35
N ASP A 78 -26.90 19.19 8.81
CA ASP A 78 -27.95 18.22 8.43
C ASP A 78 -27.73 17.68 7.00
N PHE A 79 -26.48 17.38 6.65
CA PHE A 79 -26.13 16.79 5.37
C PHE A 79 -26.23 15.26 5.41
N LEU A 80 -26.61 14.66 4.28
CA LEU A 80 -26.54 13.21 4.13
C LEU A 80 -25.10 12.72 4.36
N GLU A 81 -24.93 11.60 5.03
CA GLU A 81 -23.61 11.07 5.39
C GLU A 81 -22.66 10.92 4.18
N LYS A 82 -23.19 10.48 3.03
CA LYS A 82 -22.41 10.40 1.78
C LYS A 82 -21.82 11.74 1.34
N ILE A 83 -22.53 12.86 1.62
CA ILE A 83 -22.05 14.21 1.28
C ILE A 83 -20.96 14.64 2.25
N LYS A 84 -21.12 14.36 3.56
CA LYS A 84 -20.08 14.62 4.56
C LYS A 84 -18.79 13.88 4.23
N ILE A 85 -18.90 12.59 3.84
CA ILE A 85 -17.74 11.78 3.43
C ILE A 85 -17.05 12.38 2.20
N GLN A 86 -17.80 12.82 1.18
CA GLN A 86 -17.23 13.47 0.00
C GLN A 86 -16.49 14.76 0.34
N GLN A 87 -17.06 15.59 1.21
CA GLN A 87 -16.42 16.83 1.64
C GLN A 87 -15.16 16.57 2.47
N ARG A 88 -15.18 15.59 3.40
CA ARG A 88 -14.00 15.17 4.16
C ARG A 88 -12.89 14.65 3.24
N ASN A 89 -13.25 13.84 2.26
CA ASN A 89 -12.28 13.36 1.28
C ASN A 89 -11.69 14.50 0.43
N TRP A 90 -12.49 15.53 0.12
CA TRP A 90 -12.01 16.71 -0.60
C TRP A 90 -11.08 17.58 0.26
N ILE A 91 -11.40 17.78 1.53
CA ILE A 91 -10.53 18.48 2.49
C ILE A 91 -9.21 17.71 2.65
N GLY A 92 -9.27 16.35 2.65
CA GLY A 92 -8.11 15.48 2.57
C GLY A 92 -7.20 15.57 3.78
N LYS A 93 -7.78 15.61 5.01
CA LYS A 93 -6.97 15.56 6.24
C LYS A 93 -6.07 14.33 6.22
N SER A 94 -4.76 14.55 6.29
CA SER A 94 -3.75 13.51 6.33
C SER A 94 -3.01 13.57 7.66
N GLU A 95 -3.02 12.48 8.41
CA GLU A 95 -2.25 12.32 9.64
C GLU A 95 -1.09 11.37 9.39
N GLY A 96 0.09 11.73 9.85
CA GLY A 96 1.28 10.94 9.63
C GLY A 96 2.43 11.35 10.54
N ALA A 97 3.61 10.84 10.24
CA ALA A 97 4.84 11.12 11.00
C ALA A 97 5.95 11.61 10.06
N GLU A 98 6.75 12.55 10.54
CA GLU A 98 8.03 12.87 9.94
C GLU A 98 9.10 11.94 10.53
N ILE A 99 9.88 11.31 9.65
CA ILE A 99 10.93 10.37 10.02
C ILE A 99 12.24 10.85 9.43
N GLU A 100 13.30 10.85 10.23
CA GLU A 100 14.63 11.26 9.82
C GLU A 100 15.50 10.04 9.47
N PHE A 101 15.95 9.98 8.23
CA PHE A 101 16.89 8.98 7.73
C PHE A 101 18.32 9.58 7.75
N PRO A 102 19.20 9.18 8.68
CA PRO A 102 20.60 9.60 8.66
C PRO A 102 21.30 9.17 7.37
N ILE A 103 22.23 9.98 6.89
CA ILE A 103 23.08 9.63 5.75
C ILE A 103 24.36 8.99 6.26
N LYS A 104 24.72 7.84 5.71
CA LYS A 104 25.96 7.14 6.07
C LYS A 104 27.17 8.04 5.87
N GLY A 105 28.00 8.16 6.91
CA GLY A 105 29.23 8.98 6.88
C GLY A 105 29.01 10.50 6.87
N SER A 106 27.79 11.00 7.14
CA SER A 106 27.47 12.41 7.20
C SER A 106 26.67 12.75 8.47
N GLN A 107 26.70 14.01 8.88
CA GLN A 107 25.83 14.55 9.94
C GLN A 107 24.41 14.91 9.41
N LYS A 108 24.20 14.77 8.11
CA LYS A 108 22.94 15.14 7.45
C LYS A 108 21.91 14.03 7.59
N LYS A 109 20.64 14.43 7.50
CA LYS A 109 19.51 13.54 7.57
C LYS A 109 18.49 13.95 6.50
N ILE A 110 17.86 12.96 5.86
CA ILE A 110 16.72 13.18 4.99
C ILE A 110 15.45 13.05 5.84
N LYS A 111 14.59 14.08 5.80
CA LYS A 111 13.26 14.02 6.41
C LYS A 111 12.26 13.49 5.39
N VAL A 112 11.53 12.45 5.76
CA VAL A 112 10.41 11.92 4.98
C VAL A 112 9.12 12.06 5.75
N PHE A 113 8.02 12.35 5.06
CA PHE A 113 6.69 12.30 5.64
C PHE A 113 6.00 11.01 5.20
N THR A 114 5.35 10.30 6.13
CA THR A 114 4.58 9.10 5.83
C THR A 114 3.29 9.03 6.64
N THR A 115 2.21 8.57 6.02
CA THR A 115 0.95 8.22 6.69
C THR A 115 0.95 6.79 7.21
N ARG A 116 1.99 6.01 6.88
CA ARG A 116 2.13 4.59 7.23
C ARG A 116 3.46 4.31 7.98
N PRO A 117 3.66 4.92 9.17
CA PRO A 117 4.88 4.67 9.96
C PRO A 117 5.02 3.21 10.43
N ASP A 118 3.92 2.46 10.46
CA ASP A 118 3.86 1.02 10.74
C ASP A 118 4.66 0.18 9.73
N THR A 119 4.90 0.69 8.52
CA THR A 119 5.64 -0.01 7.47
C THR A 119 7.14 0.27 7.46
N LEU A 120 7.65 1.04 8.42
CA LEU A 120 9.04 1.53 8.43
C LEU A 120 10.10 0.42 8.38
N PHE A 121 9.82 -0.75 8.97
CA PHE A 121 10.70 -1.93 8.88
C PHE A 121 10.81 -2.52 7.47
N GLY A 122 9.86 -2.19 6.58
CA GLY A 122 9.80 -2.65 5.20
C GLY A 122 10.39 -1.67 4.18
N VAL A 123 10.97 -0.57 4.65
CA VAL A 123 11.64 0.40 3.76
C VAL A 123 12.86 -0.25 3.13
N THR A 124 12.90 -0.26 1.80
CA THR A 124 14.00 -0.83 1.03
C THR A 124 14.77 0.22 0.22
N TYR A 125 14.23 1.41 0.07
CA TYR A 125 14.93 2.58 -0.50
C TYR A 125 14.24 3.89 -0.08
N VAL A 126 14.95 5.01 -0.23
CA VAL A 126 14.43 6.38 -0.04
C VAL A 126 14.41 7.06 -1.40
N VAL A 127 13.36 7.84 -1.68
CA VAL A 127 13.21 8.55 -2.96
C VAL A 127 13.11 10.05 -2.72
N LEU A 128 13.86 10.80 -3.51
CA LEU A 128 13.88 12.26 -3.49
C LEU A 128 13.23 12.82 -4.77
N ALA A 129 12.56 13.94 -4.62
CA ALA A 129 12.19 14.76 -5.76
C ALA A 129 13.45 15.29 -6.47
N PRO A 130 13.45 15.45 -7.81
CA PRO A 130 14.58 16.03 -8.55
C PRO A 130 14.95 17.45 -8.11
N GLU A 131 14.01 18.17 -7.51
CA GLU A 131 14.16 19.55 -7.01
C GLU A 131 14.56 19.63 -5.53
N HIS A 132 14.71 18.48 -4.85
CA HIS A 132 15.01 18.45 -3.44
C HIS A 132 16.42 18.98 -3.14
N ALA A 133 16.56 19.88 -2.13
CA ALA A 133 17.82 20.54 -1.81
C ALA A 133 18.99 19.57 -1.52
N PHE A 134 18.68 18.40 -0.98
CA PHE A 134 19.67 17.35 -0.75
C PHE A 134 20.35 16.87 -2.05
N VAL A 135 19.61 16.86 -3.17
CA VAL A 135 20.14 16.42 -4.46
C VAL A 135 21.24 17.37 -4.93
N ASP A 136 20.99 18.69 -4.89
CA ASP A 136 21.96 19.70 -5.30
C ASP A 136 23.23 19.66 -4.44
N GLU A 137 23.10 19.30 -3.15
CA GLU A 137 24.21 19.22 -2.21
C GLU A 137 25.07 17.96 -2.43
N PHE A 138 24.45 16.82 -2.69
CA PHE A 138 25.13 15.52 -2.72
C PHE A 138 25.42 14.98 -4.11
N ILE A 139 24.88 15.59 -5.16
CA ILE A 139 25.09 15.13 -6.55
C ILE A 139 26.58 14.96 -6.89
N ASN A 140 27.43 15.89 -6.46
CA ASN A 140 28.86 15.86 -6.74
C ASN A 140 29.64 14.78 -5.96
N GLN A 141 29.02 14.15 -4.98
CA GLN A 141 29.58 13.07 -4.17
C GLN A 141 29.14 11.69 -4.67
N ALA A 142 28.18 11.62 -5.59
CA ALA A 142 27.71 10.37 -6.17
C ALA A 142 28.71 9.84 -7.21
N ASP A 143 28.89 8.52 -7.23
CA ASP A 143 29.77 7.85 -8.20
C ASP A 143 29.30 8.01 -9.66
N ASN A 144 28.03 8.35 -9.86
CA ASN A 144 27.38 8.50 -11.17
C ASN A 144 26.82 9.91 -11.42
N THR A 145 27.54 10.93 -10.99
CA THR A 145 27.16 12.37 -11.09
C THR A 145 26.60 12.77 -12.47
N ILE A 146 27.24 12.32 -13.56
CA ILE A 146 26.83 12.68 -14.93
C ILE A 146 25.45 12.11 -15.27
N GLU A 147 25.21 10.83 -14.94
CA GLU A 147 23.94 10.14 -15.14
C GLU A 147 22.81 10.85 -14.37
N VAL A 148 23.08 11.18 -13.11
CA VAL A 148 22.13 11.86 -12.22
C VAL A 148 21.80 13.27 -12.76
N ALA A 149 22.79 14.06 -13.14
CA ALA A 149 22.58 15.40 -13.69
C ALA A 149 21.75 15.38 -14.98
N GLN A 150 22.01 14.42 -15.87
CA GLN A 150 21.27 14.24 -17.12
C GLN A 150 19.81 13.85 -16.83
N TYR A 151 19.59 12.94 -15.88
CA TYR A 151 18.25 12.51 -15.47
C TYR A 151 17.44 13.69 -14.90
N ILE A 152 18.01 14.46 -13.97
CA ILE A 152 17.36 15.63 -13.36
C ILE A 152 16.94 16.63 -14.43
N LYS A 153 17.82 16.93 -15.38
CA LYS A 153 17.51 17.85 -16.49
C LYS A 153 16.31 17.34 -17.28
N THR A 154 16.28 16.07 -17.65
CA THR A 154 15.17 15.47 -18.41
C THR A 154 13.85 15.50 -17.65
N VAL A 155 13.87 15.27 -16.32
CA VAL A 155 12.64 15.26 -15.52
C VAL A 155 12.11 16.68 -15.28
N ARG A 156 12.98 17.68 -15.10
CA ARG A 156 12.55 19.08 -14.93
C ARG A 156 11.91 19.67 -16.20
N GLU A 157 12.10 19.04 -17.36
CA GLU A 157 11.45 19.40 -18.62
C GLU A 157 10.05 18.77 -18.76
N LYS A 158 9.68 17.80 -17.91
CA LYS A 158 8.35 17.17 -17.89
C LYS A 158 7.35 18.02 -17.12
N ASP A 159 6.09 17.98 -17.58
CA ASP A 159 4.97 18.58 -16.84
C ASP A 159 4.64 17.77 -15.56
N GLU A 160 4.12 18.45 -14.55
CA GLU A 160 3.71 17.85 -13.29
C GLU A 160 2.59 16.82 -13.48
N ASP A 161 1.64 17.11 -14.38
CA ASP A 161 0.56 16.16 -14.71
C ASP A 161 1.11 14.87 -15.37
N GLU A 162 2.14 14.99 -16.20
CA GLU A 162 2.83 13.84 -16.79
C GLU A 162 3.56 13.01 -15.72
N ARG A 163 4.18 13.69 -14.74
CA ARG A 163 4.89 13.05 -13.62
C ARG A 163 3.95 12.33 -12.67
N THR A 164 2.75 12.86 -12.40
CA THR A 164 1.79 12.33 -11.44
C THR A 164 0.81 11.31 -12.03
N ASN A 165 0.66 11.27 -13.35
CA ASN A 165 -0.27 10.38 -14.03
C ASN A 165 0.01 8.91 -13.69
N ALA A 166 -0.98 8.21 -13.13
CA ALA A 166 -0.85 6.81 -12.72
C ALA A 166 -0.52 5.84 -13.88
N LYS A 167 -0.84 6.21 -15.12
CA LYS A 167 -0.58 5.38 -16.31
C LYS A 167 0.85 5.54 -16.85
N THR A 168 1.58 6.58 -16.44
CA THR A 168 2.94 6.84 -16.91
C THR A 168 3.92 5.93 -16.19
N VAL A 169 4.80 5.27 -16.95
CA VAL A 169 5.87 4.43 -16.39
C VAL A 169 6.84 5.30 -15.59
N LYS A 170 6.90 5.07 -14.29
CA LYS A 170 7.78 5.83 -13.38
C LYS A 170 9.25 5.55 -13.69
N THR A 171 10.06 6.61 -13.61
CA THR A 171 11.50 6.56 -13.86
C THR A 171 12.29 7.11 -12.68
N GLY A 172 13.55 6.69 -12.55
CA GLY A 172 14.44 7.15 -11.49
C GLY A 172 15.89 6.80 -11.78
N VAL A 173 16.77 7.41 -10.99
CA VAL A 173 18.21 7.16 -10.97
C VAL A 173 18.70 7.02 -9.53
N GLU A 174 19.55 6.05 -9.26
CA GLU A 174 20.18 5.89 -7.93
C GLU A 174 21.29 6.92 -7.74
N LEU A 175 21.41 7.49 -6.55
CA LEU A 175 22.59 8.21 -6.09
C LEU A 175 23.63 7.19 -5.62
N LYS A 176 24.41 6.62 -6.55
CA LYS A 176 25.39 5.57 -6.25
C LYS A 176 26.48 6.09 -5.28
N GLY A 177 26.88 5.23 -4.36
CA GLY A 177 27.86 5.58 -3.31
C GLY A 177 27.26 6.27 -2.07
N ILE A 178 26.02 6.76 -2.13
CA ILE A 178 25.35 7.43 -1.03
C ILE A 178 24.20 6.56 -0.51
N LYS A 179 24.19 6.30 0.80
CA LYS A 179 23.17 5.46 1.45
C LYS A 179 22.50 6.20 2.59
N ALA A 180 21.22 5.99 2.76
CA ALA A 180 20.49 6.37 3.97
C ALA A 180 20.48 5.20 4.96
N ILE A 181 20.30 5.51 6.25
CA ILE A 181 20.20 4.49 7.30
C ILE A 181 18.75 4.49 7.79
N ASN A 182 18.11 3.33 7.74
CA ASN A 182 16.78 3.16 8.30
C ASN A 182 16.86 3.26 9.84
N PRO A 183 16.15 4.21 10.47
CA PRO A 183 16.34 4.49 11.90
C PRO A 183 15.82 3.39 12.84
N VAL A 184 15.02 2.43 12.37
CA VAL A 184 14.43 1.38 13.22
C VAL A 184 15.24 0.09 13.24
N ASN A 185 15.96 -0.24 12.16
CA ASN A 185 16.73 -1.49 12.06
C ASN A 185 18.21 -1.27 11.71
N ASN A 186 18.64 -0.01 11.54
CA ASN A 186 20.00 0.40 11.16
C ASN A 186 20.49 -0.16 9.82
N GLU A 187 19.60 -0.62 8.95
CA GLU A 187 19.95 -1.08 7.61
C GLU A 187 20.27 0.09 6.68
N GLU A 188 21.25 -0.13 5.82
CA GLU A 188 21.61 0.80 4.76
C GLU A 188 20.67 0.62 3.57
N VAL A 189 20.00 1.69 3.17
CA VAL A 189 19.09 1.69 2.03
C VAL A 189 19.57 2.66 0.95
N PRO A 190 19.45 2.33 -0.34
CA PRO A 190 19.82 3.20 -1.45
C PRO A 190 18.91 4.43 -1.50
N ILE A 191 19.47 5.53 -2.02
CA ILE A 191 18.75 6.76 -2.28
C ILE A 191 18.54 6.89 -3.77
N TRP A 192 17.30 7.11 -4.17
CA TRP A 192 16.89 7.31 -5.56
C TRP A 192 16.36 8.72 -5.77
N ILE A 193 16.50 9.22 -6.98
CA ILE A 193 15.79 10.40 -7.47
C ILE A 193 14.77 9.90 -8.48
N ALA A 194 13.49 10.25 -8.33
CA ALA A 194 12.45 9.75 -9.21
C ALA A 194 11.43 10.84 -9.58
N ASP A 195 10.86 10.69 -10.79
CA ASP A 195 9.93 11.65 -11.36
C ASP A 195 8.56 11.70 -10.67
N TYR A 196 8.17 10.67 -9.93
CA TYR A 196 6.87 10.58 -9.25
C TYR A 196 6.83 11.22 -7.84
N VAL A 197 7.96 11.70 -7.34
CA VAL A 197 8.03 12.45 -6.08
C VAL A 197 8.05 13.95 -6.39
N LEU A 198 7.16 14.71 -5.75
CA LEU A 198 7.03 16.14 -5.94
C LEU A 198 7.66 16.89 -4.77
N ALA A 199 8.38 17.98 -5.06
CA ALA A 199 9.05 18.80 -4.05
C ALA A 199 8.07 19.50 -3.10
N ASP A 200 6.88 19.86 -3.60
CA ASP A 200 5.84 20.58 -2.85
C ASP A 200 4.93 19.66 -2.04
N TYR A 201 5.08 18.33 -2.15
CA TYR A 201 4.32 17.37 -1.38
C TYR A 201 5.14 16.86 -0.19
N GLY A 202 4.67 17.14 1.03
CA GLY A 202 5.36 16.75 2.27
C GLY A 202 6.73 17.43 2.38
N THR A 203 7.77 16.60 2.47
CA THR A 203 9.18 17.05 2.57
C THR A 203 9.91 17.01 1.23
N GLY A 204 9.26 16.63 0.13
CA GLY A 204 9.92 16.35 -1.16
C GLY A 204 10.75 15.06 -1.14
N ALA A 205 10.58 14.24 -0.11
CA ALA A 205 11.23 12.94 0.07
C ALA A 205 10.22 11.92 0.59
N VAL A 206 10.32 10.68 0.14
CA VAL A 206 9.47 9.57 0.60
C VAL A 206 10.31 8.36 0.96
N MET A 207 9.87 7.61 1.95
CA MET A 207 10.34 6.26 2.20
C MET A 207 9.57 5.30 1.31
N ALA A 208 10.26 4.44 0.58
CA ALA A 208 9.62 3.49 -0.31
C ALA A 208 9.47 2.12 0.34
N VAL A 209 8.24 1.60 0.29
CA VAL A 209 7.86 0.32 0.87
C VAL A 209 7.15 -0.54 -0.16
N PRO A 210 7.87 -1.21 -1.07
CA PRO A 210 7.30 -1.92 -2.22
C PRO A 210 6.24 -2.97 -1.90
N ALA A 211 6.31 -3.58 -0.71
CA ALA A 211 5.31 -4.58 -0.31
C ALA A 211 3.97 -3.96 0.10
N HIS A 212 3.90 -2.63 0.33
CA HIS A 212 2.74 -1.95 0.89
C HIS A 212 2.30 -0.70 0.11
N ASP A 213 2.95 -0.41 -1.02
CA ASP A 213 2.59 0.66 -1.95
C ASP A 213 2.76 0.18 -3.39
N GLU A 214 1.71 0.32 -4.21
CA GLU A 214 1.68 -0.18 -5.59
C GLU A 214 2.65 0.57 -6.51
N ARG A 215 2.86 1.87 -6.28
CA ARG A 215 3.82 2.68 -7.06
C ARG A 215 5.23 2.24 -6.75
N ASP A 216 5.55 2.08 -5.48
CA ASP A 216 6.86 1.60 -5.02
C ASP A 216 7.12 0.17 -5.50
N PHE A 217 6.09 -0.70 -5.50
CA PHE A 217 6.21 -2.06 -6.02
C PHE A 217 6.56 -2.09 -7.51
N THR A 218 5.84 -1.28 -8.31
CA THR A 218 6.08 -1.19 -9.74
C THR A 218 7.49 -0.67 -10.05
N PHE A 219 7.93 0.34 -9.30
CA PHE A 219 9.27 0.89 -9.39
C PHE A 219 10.33 -0.12 -8.97
N ALA A 220 10.18 -0.76 -7.82
CA ALA A 220 11.09 -1.77 -7.31
C ALA A 220 11.25 -2.94 -8.28
N LYS A 221 10.15 -3.44 -8.86
CA LYS A 221 10.17 -4.50 -9.88
C LYS A 221 10.96 -4.09 -11.11
N LYS A 222 10.80 -2.84 -11.58
CA LYS A 222 11.52 -2.32 -12.75
C LYS A 222 13.03 -2.25 -12.54
N TYR A 223 13.46 -1.85 -11.35
CA TYR A 223 14.87 -1.63 -11.02
C TYR A 223 15.53 -2.78 -10.23
N GLY A 224 14.80 -3.89 -10.01
CA GLY A 224 15.30 -5.05 -9.28
C GLY A 224 15.57 -4.79 -7.80
N LEU A 225 14.81 -3.89 -7.18
CA LEU A 225 14.94 -3.55 -5.76
C LEU A 225 14.20 -4.57 -4.87
N GLU A 226 14.68 -4.72 -3.64
CA GLU A 226 14.09 -5.64 -2.67
C GLU A 226 12.64 -5.26 -2.34
N THR A 227 11.81 -6.28 -2.11
CA THR A 227 10.43 -6.12 -1.62
C THR A 227 10.30 -6.90 -0.33
N ARG A 228 9.95 -6.21 0.77
CA ARG A 228 9.87 -6.80 2.12
C ARG A 228 8.52 -6.53 2.75
N GLU A 229 7.74 -7.58 3.00
CA GLU A 229 6.47 -7.48 3.70
C GLU A 229 6.69 -7.45 5.22
N VAL A 230 6.14 -6.43 5.89
CA VAL A 230 6.33 -6.19 7.33
C VAL A 230 5.04 -5.94 8.09
N VAL A 231 3.97 -5.61 7.38
CA VAL A 231 2.63 -5.45 7.96
C VAL A 231 1.76 -6.61 7.49
N THR A 232 1.38 -7.44 8.45
CA THR A 232 0.53 -8.59 8.21
C THR A 232 -0.94 -8.20 8.41
N PRO A 233 -1.84 -8.50 7.47
CA PRO A 233 -3.27 -8.31 7.68
C PRO A 233 -3.72 -9.01 8.97
N PHE A 234 -4.44 -8.27 9.82
CA PHE A 234 -5.00 -8.80 11.05
C PHE A 234 -6.52 -8.79 11.00
N ILE A 235 -7.12 -9.97 11.17
CA ILE A 235 -8.56 -10.18 11.11
C ILE A 235 -9.08 -10.47 12.51
N LYS A 236 -10.04 -9.67 12.96
CA LYS A 236 -10.77 -9.94 14.20
C LYS A 236 -12.15 -10.50 13.85
N ALA A 237 -12.41 -11.74 14.21
CA ALA A 237 -13.70 -12.37 13.96
C ALA A 237 -14.83 -11.66 14.72
N LYS A 238 -16.03 -11.66 14.12
CA LYS A 238 -17.24 -11.02 14.66
C LYS A 238 -18.33 -12.07 14.92
N GLY A 239 -19.41 -11.65 15.59
CA GLY A 239 -20.57 -12.49 15.84
C GLY A 239 -20.25 -13.66 16.79
N GLU A 240 -20.69 -14.85 16.47
CA GLU A 240 -20.50 -16.06 17.28
C GLU A 240 -19.03 -16.49 17.44
N PHE A 241 -18.17 -16.10 16.48
CA PHE A 241 -16.73 -16.35 16.50
C PHE A 241 -15.93 -15.20 17.12
N ALA A 242 -16.57 -14.16 17.66
CA ALA A 242 -15.88 -13.07 18.34
C ALA A 242 -15.11 -13.59 19.55
N VAL A 243 -13.92 -13.03 19.79
CA VAL A 243 -13.09 -13.35 20.97
C VAL A 243 -13.88 -13.11 22.25
N ARG A 244 -13.81 -14.05 23.17
CA ARG A 244 -14.44 -14.02 24.49
C ARG A 244 -13.45 -13.66 25.57
N SER A 245 -13.75 -12.64 26.37
CA SER A 245 -12.85 -12.12 27.41
C SER A 245 -12.55 -13.10 28.53
N ASP A 246 -13.48 -14.03 28.78
CA ASP A 246 -13.41 -15.08 29.81
C ASP A 246 -12.61 -16.33 29.37
N LYS A 247 -12.16 -16.38 28.10
CA LYS A 247 -11.48 -17.56 27.55
C LYS A 247 -10.00 -17.30 27.31
N LYS A 248 -9.17 -18.34 27.53
CA LYS A 248 -7.73 -18.32 27.26
C LYS A 248 -7.47 -18.17 25.74
N THR A 249 -6.54 -17.30 25.37
CA THR A 249 -6.05 -17.20 23.99
C THR A 249 -4.84 -18.11 23.78
N VAL A 250 -4.94 -19.00 22.78
CA VAL A 250 -3.85 -19.89 22.34
C VAL A 250 -3.30 -19.37 21.02
N LYS A 251 -1.98 -19.11 20.98
CA LYS A 251 -1.27 -18.70 19.77
C LYS A 251 -0.86 -19.94 18.96
N ARG A 252 -1.02 -19.88 17.65
CA ARG A 252 -0.61 -20.96 16.71
C ARG A 252 -0.06 -20.38 15.42
N ASN A 253 1.00 -21.02 14.90
CA ASN A 253 1.41 -20.86 13.52
C ASN A 253 0.76 -21.98 12.70
N CYS A 254 0.17 -21.61 11.58
CA CYS A 254 -0.61 -22.53 10.75
C CYS A 254 -0.25 -22.32 9.27
N VAL A 255 -0.62 -23.31 8.47
CA VAL A 255 -0.61 -23.26 7.00
C VAL A 255 -2.02 -23.38 6.47
N LEU A 256 -2.27 -22.83 5.29
CA LEU A 256 -3.51 -22.99 4.55
C LEU A 256 -3.19 -23.45 3.13
N ALA A 257 -3.93 -24.44 2.62
CA ALA A 257 -3.80 -24.92 1.24
C ALA A 257 -5.06 -24.65 0.43
N ILE A 258 -4.91 -23.95 -0.71
CA ILE A 258 -5.88 -23.93 -1.79
C ILE A 258 -5.46 -24.98 -2.81
N ILE A 259 -6.33 -25.95 -3.11
CA ILE A 259 -6.00 -27.09 -3.96
C ILE A 259 -6.99 -27.14 -5.14
N LYS A 260 -6.47 -27.11 -6.36
CA LYS A 260 -7.27 -27.24 -7.58
C LYS A 260 -7.39 -28.68 -8.02
N HIS A 261 -8.55 -29.03 -8.53
CA HIS A 261 -8.83 -30.32 -9.16
C HIS A 261 -8.02 -30.51 -10.43
N TRP A 262 -7.61 -31.75 -10.76
CA TRP A 262 -6.75 -32.12 -11.89
C TRP A 262 -7.39 -31.93 -13.28
N GLU A 263 -8.73 -31.92 -13.39
CA GLU A 263 -9.45 -31.80 -14.67
C GLU A 263 -10.44 -30.63 -14.70
N LYS A 264 -10.91 -30.16 -13.52
CA LYS A 264 -11.98 -29.19 -13.42
C LYS A 264 -11.52 -27.88 -12.81
N ASP A 265 -12.23 -26.80 -13.09
CA ASP A 265 -12.03 -25.52 -12.39
C ASP A 265 -12.80 -25.50 -11.04
N GLU A 266 -12.50 -26.50 -10.23
CA GLU A 266 -13.05 -26.69 -8.89
C GLU A 266 -11.92 -26.77 -7.87
N TYR A 267 -12.22 -26.35 -6.65
CA TYR A 267 -11.26 -26.27 -5.56
C TYR A 267 -11.73 -27.06 -4.37
N LEU A 268 -10.80 -27.72 -3.73
CA LEU A 268 -11.06 -28.59 -2.59
C LEU A 268 -11.40 -27.78 -1.34
N CYS A 269 -12.52 -28.10 -0.72
CA CYS A 269 -12.96 -27.59 0.57
C CYS A 269 -13.24 -28.73 1.53
N LEU A 270 -13.05 -28.49 2.82
CA LEU A 270 -13.45 -29.34 3.92
C LEU A 270 -14.75 -28.79 4.52
N THR A 271 -15.76 -29.62 4.65
CA THR A 271 -17.06 -29.22 5.21
C THR A 271 -17.35 -30.05 6.45
N SER A 272 -17.65 -29.39 7.55
CA SER A 272 -18.13 -30.02 8.80
C SER A 272 -19.59 -29.67 9.01
N GLU A 273 -20.48 -30.63 8.78
CA GLU A 273 -21.92 -30.47 9.02
C GLU A 273 -22.23 -30.25 10.51
N LYS A 274 -21.49 -30.94 11.39
CA LYS A 274 -21.62 -30.82 12.85
C LYS A 274 -21.35 -29.40 13.37
N HIS A 275 -20.41 -28.68 12.75
CA HIS A 275 -19.96 -27.38 13.21
C HIS A 275 -20.39 -26.24 12.28
N GLY A 276 -21.06 -26.55 11.16
CA GLY A 276 -21.62 -25.56 10.24
C GLY A 276 -20.57 -24.70 9.49
N TRP A 277 -19.37 -25.25 9.22
CA TRP A 277 -18.32 -24.51 8.51
C TRP A 277 -17.85 -25.26 7.25
N THR A 278 -17.40 -24.48 6.29
CA THR A 278 -16.67 -24.93 5.11
C THR A 278 -15.43 -24.09 4.93
N THR A 279 -14.27 -24.71 4.85
CA THR A 279 -12.95 -24.04 4.82
C THR A 279 -12.01 -24.74 3.84
N PHE A 280 -10.89 -24.12 3.54
CA PHE A 280 -9.74 -24.81 2.95
C PHE A 280 -9.04 -25.67 4.01
N ILE A 281 -8.04 -26.44 3.59
CA ILE A 281 -7.20 -27.22 4.52
C ILE A 281 -6.39 -26.24 5.36
N ILE A 282 -6.43 -26.38 6.69
CA ILE A 282 -5.70 -25.55 7.64
C ILE A 282 -5.04 -26.42 8.69
N GLY A 283 -3.74 -26.56 8.60
CA GLY A 283 -2.92 -27.33 9.53
C GLY A 283 -2.04 -26.50 10.47
N GLY A 284 -1.71 -27.05 11.63
CA GLY A 284 -0.79 -26.44 12.58
C GLY A 284 0.66 -26.82 12.26
N ILE A 285 1.57 -25.84 12.27
CA ILE A 285 3.01 -26.09 12.16
C ILE A 285 3.52 -26.59 13.48
N GLU A 286 4.16 -27.76 13.50
CA GLU A 286 4.83 -28.32 14.68
C GLU A 286 6.20 -27.66 14.90
N GLU A 287 6.75 -27.80 16.10
CA GLU A 287 8.04 -27.19 16.44
C GLU A 287 9.17 -27.78 15.57
N GLY A 288 9.82 -26.90 14.80
CA GLY A 288 10.90 -27.26 13.87
C GLY A 288 10.44 -27.78 12.52
N GLU A 289 9.14 -27.88 12.24
CA GLU A 289 8.60 -28.33 10.95
C GLU A 289 8.68 -27.20 9.90
N ASP A 290 9.05 -27.55 8.66
CA ASP A 290 8.99 -26.60 7.54
C ASP A 290 7.53 -26.37 7.11
N PRO A 291 7.10 -25.12 6.89
CA PRO A 291 5.71 -24.82 6.53
C PRO A 291 5.22 -25.52 5.26
N LEU A 292 6.08 -25.73 4.24
CA LEU A 292 5.70 -26.41 3.00
C LEU A 292 5.51 -27.92 3.24
N ASP A 293 6.29 -28.52 4.13
CA ASP A 293 6.14 -29.93 4.48
C ASP A 293 4.93 -30.14 5.38
N THR A 294 4.67 -29.21 6.32
CA THR A 294 3.42 -29.19 7.11
C THR A 294 2.20 -29.22 6.19
N VAL A 295 2.12 -28.33 5.20
CA VAL A 295 0.93 -28.27 4.35
C VAL A 295 0.74 -29.54 3.52
N LYS A 296 1.82 -30.16 3.04
CA LYS A 296 1.74 -31.45 2.34
C LYS A 296 1.24 -32.57 3.25
N ARG A 297 1.74 -32.62 4.49
CA ARG A 297 1.29 -33.59 5.51
C ARG A 297 -0.19 -33.43 5.78
N GLU A 298 -0.67 -32.22 6.06
CA GLU A 298 -2.09 -31.92 6.34
C GLU A 298 -2.99 -32.27 5.14
N ILE A 299 -2.56 -32.01 3.90
CA ILE A 299 -3.31 -32.42 2.69
C ILE A 299 -3.54 -33.94 2.70
N VAL A 300 -2.50 -34.71 2.96
CA VAL A 300 -2.59 -36.17 2.98
C VAL A 300 -3.43 -36.67 4.15
N GLU A 301 -3.23 -36.13 5.35
CA GLU A 301 -3.95 -36.54 6.56
C GLU A 301 -5.45 -36.25 6.49
N GLU A 302 -5.84 -35.07 6.02
CA GLU A 302 -7.24 -34.64 5.99
C GLU A 302 -8.01 -35.11 4.75
N THR A 303 -7.34 -35.38 3.63
CA THR A 303 -8.01 -35.68 2.35
C THR A 303 -7.61 -36.98 1.69
N GLY A 304 -6.48 -37.55 2.04
CA GLY A 304 -5.90 -38.74 1.43
C GLY A 304 -5.20 -38.49 0.10
N PHE A 305 -5.29 -37.30 -0.52
CA PHE A 305 -4.62 -37.01 -1.78
C PHE A 305 -3.10 -36.99 -1.62
N THR A 306 -2.37 -37.79 -2.43
CA THR A 306 -0.92 -37.97 -2.33
C THR A 306 -0.15 -37.31 -3.47
N ASP A 307 -0.75 -37.12 -4.65
CA ASP A 307 -0.06 -36.59 -5.82
C ASP A 307 -0.41 -35.10 -6.06
N VAL A 308 0.15 -34.26 -5.18
CA VAL A 308 -0.03 -32.81 -5.21
C VAL A 308 1.22 -32.10 -5.72
N GLN A 309 1.03 -31.11 -6.59
CA GLN A 309 2.10 -30.24 -7.09
C GLN A 309 1.99 -28.87 -6.45
N PHE A 310 3.03 -28.46 -5.75
CA PHE A 310 3.17 -27.08 -5.27
C PHE A 310 3.37 -26.11 -6.45
N ILE A 311 2.57 -25.06 -6.50
CA ILE A 311 2.63 -24.06 -7.58
C ILE A 311 3.22 -22.74 -7.05
N LYS A 312 2.64 -22.17 -5.99
CA LYS A 312 3.10 -20.88 -5.45
C LYS A 312 2.67 -20.65 -4.00
N LYS A 313 3.37 -19.75 -3.32
CA LYS A 313 2.90 -19.15 -2.06
C LYS A 313 1.90 -18.03 -2.35
N LEU A 314 0.87 -17.88 -1.51
CA LEU A 314 -0.24 -16.93 -1.68
C LEU A 314 0.01 -15.63 -0.90
N GLY A 315 1.03 -14.88 -1.32
CA GLY A 315 1.42 -13.64 -0.65
C GLY A 315 2.02 -13.85 0.74
N GLY A 316 1.97 -12.81 1.58
CA GLY A 316 2.48 -12.87 2.93
C GLY A 316 1.50 -13.46 3.94
N LYS A 317 1.98 -13.56 5.17
CA LYS A 317 1.20 -14.09 6.30
C LYS A 317 -0.08 -13.31 6.56
N ILE A 318 -1.07 -13.99 7.14
CA ILE A 318 -2.30 -13.38 7.66
C ILE A 318 -2.42 -13.78 9.12
N SER A 319 -2.74 -12.84 9.99
CA SER A 319 -3.07 -13.12 11.38
C SER A 319 -4.56 -12.96 11.64
N ALA A 320 -5.13 -13.87 12.44
CA ALA A 320 -6.54 -13.78 12.82
C ALA A 320 -6.72 -14.12 14.29
N GLU A 321 -7.69 -13.45 14.91
CA GLU A 321 -8.13 -13.73 16.27
C GLU A 321 -9.61 -14.09 16.27
N HIS A 322 -9.93 -15.27 16.81
CA HIS A 322 -11.28 -15.78 16.84
C HIS A 322 -11.52 -16.71 18.04
N PHE A 323 -12.78 -16.87 18.42
CA PHE A 323 -13.20 -17.92 19.34
C PHE A 323 -13.41 -19.22 18.58
N ALA A 324 -12.87 -20.33 19.08
CA ALA A 324 -13.03 -21.67 18.52
C ALA A 324 -14.01 -22.49 19.41
N PRO A 325 -15.30 -22.59 19.03
CA PRO A 325 -16.33 -23.22 19.87
C PRO A 325 -16.02 -24.67 20.25
N HIS A 326 -15.48 -25.44 19.29
CA HIS A 326 -15.16 -26.86 19.48
C HIS A 326 -14.01 -27.13 20.46
N LYS A 327 -13.20 -26.12 20.78
CA LYS A 327 -12.09 -26.17 21.76
C LYS A 327 -12.36 -25.32 23.00
N ASP A 328 -13.48 -24.57 23.03
CA ASP A 328 -13.86 -23.61 24.08
C ASP A 328 -12.74 -22.62 24.45
N GLN A 329 -12.04 -22.08 23.45
CA GLN A 329 -10.90 -21.19 23.65
C GLN A 329 -10.79 -20.15 22.53
N ASN A 330 -10.16 -19.00 22.83
CA ASN A 330 -9.75 -18.07 21.82
C ASN A 330 -8.48 -18.58 21.09
N ARG A 331 -8.37 -18.27 19.82
CA ARG A 331 -7.17 -18.55 19.01
C ARG A 331 -6.64 -17.27 18.40
N PHE A 332 -5.33 -17.10 18.48
CA PHE A 332 -4.57 -16.16 17.67
C PHE A 332 -3.74 -17.01 16.70
N ALA A 333 -4.17 -17.06 15.45
CA ALA A 333 -3.52 -17.86 14.42
C ALA A 333 -2.78 -16.95 13.43
N THR A 334 -1.54 -17.30 13.10
CA THR A 334 -0.78 -16.70 11.99
C THR A 334 -0.60 -17.76 10.91
N LEU A 335 -1.07 -17.48 9.70
CA LEU A 335 -1.15 -18.44 8.60
C LEU A 335 -0.26 -18.01 7.42
N ASP A 336 0.42 -19.00 6.84
CA ASP A 336 0.99 -18.93 5.49
C ASP A 336 0.06 -19.67 4.52
N GLY A 337 -0.25 -19.06 3.37
CA GLY A 337 -1.10 -19.66 2.33
C GLY A 337 -0.31 -20.22 1.17
N TYR A 338 -0.74 -21.37 0.66
CA TYR A 338 -0.09 -22.10 -0.44
C TYR A 338 -1.11 -22.56 -1.47
N TYR A 339 -0.72 -22.53 -2.74
CA TYR A 339 -1.52 -23.05 -3.85
C TYR A 339 -0.90 -24.31 -4.44
N PHE A 340 -1.76 -25.33 -4.58
CA PHE A 340 -1.42 -26.62 -5.16
C PHE A 340 -2.38 -26.99 -6.27
N GLU A 341 -1.91 -27.85 -7.18
CA GLU A 341 -2.75 -28.55 -8.14
C GLU A 341 -2.59 -30.06 -7.94
N LEU A 342 -3.70 -30.80 -7.97
CA LEU A 342 -3.64 -32.26 -8.03
C LEU A 342 -3.21 -32.69 -9.44
N LYS A 343 -2.39 -33.71 -9.54
CA LYS A 343 -2.03 -34.30 -10.83
C LYS A 343 -3.02 -35.36 -11.28
N ASN A 344 -3.66 -36.00 -10.31
CA ASN A 344 -4.66 -37.06 -10.53
C ASN A 344 -5.52 -37.27 -9.27
N GLY A 345 -6.45 -38.20 -9.33
CA GLY A 345 -7.35 -38.54 -8.22
C GLY A 345 -6.81 -39.64 -7.28
N ALA A 346 -5.50 -39.85 -7.21
CA ALA A 346 -4.93 -40.88 -6.33
C ALA A 346 -5.09 -40.50 -4.84
N VAL A 347 -5.72 -41.37 -4.08
CA VAL A 347 -5.97 -41.20 -2.64
C VAL A 347 -5.48 -42.42 -1.87
N GLN A 348 -5.01 -42.18 -0.66
CA GLN A 348 -4.79 -43.22 0.35
C GLN A 348 -5.89 -43.15 1.43
N ALA A 349 -5.97 -44.17 2.27
CA ALA A 349 -6.94 -44.21 3.37
C ALA A 349 -6.63 -43.11 4.38
N VAL A 350 -7.66 -42.34 4.74
CA VAL A 350 -7.65 -41.37 5.81
C VAL A 350 -8.02 -42.05 7.13
N ALA A 351 -7.43 -41.61 8.24
CA ALA A 351 -7.77 -42.16 9.56
C ALA A 351 -9.27 -41.96 9.88
N GLU A 352 -9.94 -42.97 10.45
CA GLU A 352 -11.38 -42.91 10.75
C GLU A 352 -11.74 -41.69 11.63
N ALA A 353 -10.86 -41.30 12.53
CA ALA A 353 -11.06 -40.11 13.37
C ALA A 353 -11.19 -38.81 12.56
N GLU A 354 -10.35 -38.62 11.56
CA GLU A 354 -10.38 -37.43 10.68
C GLU A 354 -11.56 -37.53 9.68
N ALA A 355 -11.78 -38.68 9.06
CA ALA A 355 -12.87 -38.91 8.13
C ALA A 355 -14.27 -38.68 8.73
N SER A 356 -14.40 -38.86 10.08
CA SER A 356 -15.65 -38.62 10.81
C SER A 356 -15.94 -37.15 11.11
N LEU A 357 -14.94 -36.27 11.06
CA LEU A 357 -15.05 -34.87 11.47
C LEU A 357 -15.49 -33.96 10.30
N GLN A 358 -15.07 -34.30 9.11
CA GLN A 358 -15.23 -33.43 7.94
C GLN A 358 -15.31 -34.23 6.64
N LYS A 359 -15.97 -33.63 5.63
CA LYS A 359 -16.13 -34.22 4.30
C LYS A 359 -15.38 -33.37 3.27
N VAL A 360 -14.68 -34.03 2.37
CA VAL A 360 -14.09 -33.38 1.18
C VAL A 360 -15.21 -33.02 0.21
N SER A 361 -15.20 -31.79 -0.26
CA SER A 361 -16.11 -31.26 -1.28
C SER A 361 -15.36 -30.46 -2.34
N TRP A 362 -15.88 -30.44 -3.55
CA TRP A 362 -15.35 -29.67 -4.67
C TRP A 362 -16.25 -28.48 -4.94
N VAL A 363 -15.71 -27.28 -4.97
CA VAL A 363 -16.45 -26.04 -5.10
C VAL A 363 -15.91 -25.26 -6.31
N SER A 364 -16.81 -24.83 -7.18
CA SER A 364 -16.41 -24.03 -8.34
C SER A 364 -15.94 -22.64 -7.92
N LYS A 365 -15.08 -22.02 -8.72
CA LYS A 365 -14.55 -20.67 -8.44
C LYS A 365 -15.65 -19.65 -8.18
N LYS A 366 -16.75 -19.70 -8.94
CA LYS A 366 -17.89 -18.76 -8.83
C LYS A 366 -18.72 -18.94 -7.55
N ASP A 367 -18.77 -20.17 -7.00
CA ASP A 367 -19.59 -20.50 -5.84
C ASP A 367 -18.79 -20.37 -4.52
N MET A 368 -17.47 -20.15 -4.60
CA MET A 368 -16.57 -20.12 -3.44
C MET A 368 -16.96 -19.06 -2.41
N GLU A 369 -17.37 -17.87 -2.87
CA GLU A 369 -17.78 -16.80 -1.96
C GLU A 369 -19.00 -17.16 -1.11
N ALA A 370 -19.96 -17.87 -1.69
CA ALA A 370 -21.16 -18.31 -0.98
C ALA A 370 -20.89 -19.52 -0.06
N THR A 371 -19.84 -20.29 -0.36
CA THR A 371 -19.55 -21.58 0.30
C THR A 371 -18.64 -21.45 1.51
N LEU A 372 -17.58 -20.61 1.42
CA LEU A 372 -16.65 -20.43 2.53
C LEU A 372 -17.32 -19.79 3.77
N THR A 373 -17.24 -20.50 4.91
CA THR A 373 -17.87 -20.07 6.17
C THR A 373 -17.07 -20.62 7.36
N PRO A 374 -16.67 -19.81 8.35
CA PRO A 374 -16.76 -18.35 8.38
C PRO A 374 -15.72 -17.68 7.45
N LYS A 375 -16.06 -16.52 6.91
CA LYS A 375 -15.14 -15.75 6.05
C LYS A 375 -14.06 -15.05 6.90
N ILE A 376 -13.03 -15.75 7.29
CA ILE A 376 -11.89 -15.23 8.08
C ILE A 376 -10.63 -15.23 7.18
N THR A 377 -9.64 -16.03 7.55
CA THR A 377 -8.35 -16.13 6.84
C THR A 377 -8.49 -16.72 5.43
N ASP A 378 -9.35 -17.72 5.28
CA ASP A 378 -9.65 -18.44 4.04
C ASP A 378 -10.08 -17.50 2.94
N TRP A 379 -10.99 -16.58 3.28
CA TRP A 379 -11.50 -15.60 2.33
C TRP A 379 -10.42 -14.64 1.85
N VAL A 380 -9.54 -14.19 2.72
CA VAL A 380 -8.44 -13.28 2.33
C VAL A 380 -7.44 -13.99 1.42
N PHE A 381 -7.10 -15.26 1.70
CA PHE A 381 -6.23 -16.03 0.82
C PHE A 381 -6.88 -16.32 -0.53
N TRP A 382 -8.20 -16.57 -0.55
CA TRP A 382 -8.94 -16.75 -1.79
C TRP A 382 -8.93 -15.49 -2.66
N GLN A 383 -9.07 -14.30 -2.06
CA GLN A 383 -9.00 -13.04 -2.79
C GLN A 383 -7.60 -12.72 -3.34
N ARG A 384 -6.55 -13.29 -2.74
CA ARG A 384 -5.15 -13.18 -3.23
C ARG A 384 -4.83 -14.20 -4.33
N PHE A 385 -5.64 -15.22 -4.47
CA PHE A 385 -5.52 -16.30 -5.45
C PHE A 385 -6.02 -15.86 -6.82
#